data_c1e12305355b1d40f44da5c68aef21da
#
_entry.id   c1e12305355b1d40f44da5c68aef21da
#
_cell.length_a   1.000
_cell.length_b   1.000
_cell.length_c   1.000
_cell.angle_alpha   90.00
_cell.angle_beta   90.00
_cell.angle_gamma   90.00
#
_symmetry.space_group_name_H-M   'P 1'
#
loop_
_entity.id
_entity.type
_entity.pdbx_description
1 polymer ?
#
loop_
_entity_poly.entity_id
_entity_poly.type
_entity_poly.pdbx_seq_one_letter_code
_entity_poly.pdbx_strand_id
1 'polypeptide(L)'
;LQIMFSSTNKPNAKSLSIKLQLPLAIFQRKEVDILETISRAFHNEKSIREYSIGKYRIDLYFPKYKLAVECDENNHQNYEILNERLRELYIQEQLKCTFLRFNPDDPEFNIGEPISKIFSHIVNYHSQL
;
A
#
# COMPACT_ATOMS: atom_id res chain seq x y z
N LEU A 1 -12.48 -3.56 -12.33
CA LEU A 1 -11.37 -2.68 -12.02
C LEU A 1 -10.04 -3.26 -12.50
N GLN A 2 -9.71 -4.42 -12.02
CA GLN A 2 -8.46 -5.08 -12.36
C GLN A 2 -8.41 -5.60 -13.79
N ILE A 3 -9.53 -5.72 -14.42
CA ILE A 3 -9.63 -6.25 -15.78
C ILE A 3 -8.81 -5.41 -16.76
N MET A 4 -8.80 -4.09 -16.56
CA MET A 4 -8.04 -3.18 -17.41
C MET A 4 -6.56 -3.46 -17.39
N PHE A 5 -6.09 -4.16 -16.39
CA PHE A 5 -4.68 -4.37 -16.15
C PHE A 5 -4.32 -5.84 -16.07
N SER A 6 -5.02 -6.67 -16.83
CA SER A 6 -4.72 -8.10 -16.85
C SER A 6 -3.48 -8.43 -17.67
N SER A 7 -3.01 -7.51 -18.48
CA SER A 7 -1.84 -7.70 -19.29
C SER A 7 -0.57 -7.76 -18.44
N THR A 8 0.39 -8.58 -18.87
CA THR A 8 1.67 -8.69 -18.16
C THR A 8 2.57 -7.49 -18.37
N ASN A 9 2.37 -6.70 -19.42
CA ASN A 9 3.21 -5.56 -19.77
C ASN A 9 2.49 -4.23 -19.59
N LYS A 10 1.70 -4.10 -18.56
CA LYS A 10 1.00 -2.85 -18.34
C LYS A 10 1.95 -1.80 -17.79
N PRO A 11 1.82 -0.54 -18.23
CA PRO A 11 2.59 0.57 -17.67
C PRO A 11 2.07 0.95 -16.28
N ASN A 12 2.82 1.80 -15.57
CA ASN A 12 2.33 2.32 -14.30
C ASN A 12 1.19 3.32 -14.55
N ALA A 13 0.50 3.71 -13.48
CA ALA A 13 -0.69 4.55 -13.58
C ALA A 13 -0.42 5.90 -14.25
N LYS A 14 0.67 6.56 -13.87
CA LYS A 14 1.01 7.88 -14.45
C LYS A 14 1.35 7.77 -15.92
N SER A 15 2.16 6.79 -16.28
CA SER A 15 2.57 6.57 -17.66
C SER A 15 1.37 6.28 -18.55
N LEU A 16 0.46 5.42 -18.08
CA LEU A 16 -0.74 5.11 -18.82
C LEU A 16 -1.67 6.31 -18.94
N SER A 17 -1.81 7.08 -17.88
CA SER A 17 -2.64 8.29 -17.89
C SER A 17 -2.16 9.27 -18.94
N ILE A 18 -0.85 9.53 -19.02
CA ILE A 18 -0.28 10.45 -20.00
C ILE A 18 -0.49 9.90 -21.41
N LYS A 19 -0.18 8.63 -21.60
CA LYS A 19 -0.23 8.01 -22.93
C LYS A 19 -1.65 7.95 -23.50
N LEU A 20 -2.63 7.68 -22.65
CA LEU A 20 -4.02 7.58 -23.05
C LEU A 20 -4.80 8.88 -22.81
N GLN A 21 -4.13 9.90 -22.27
CA GLN A 21 -4.74 11.20 -21.95
C GLN A 21 -5.93 11.04 -21.00
N LEU A 22 -5.85 10.07 -20.10
CA LEU A 22 -6.87 9.84 -19.08
C LEU A 22 -6.53 10.62 -17.81
N PRO A 23 -7.54 11.06 -17.05
CA PRO A 23 -7.30 11.71 -15.76
C PRO A 23 -6.55 10.78 -14.81
N LEU A 24 -5.53 11.31 -14.14
CA LEU A 24 -4.77 10.52 -13.17
C LEU A 24 -5.67 9.96 -12.07
N ALA A 25 -6.75 10.68 -11.71
CA ALA A 25 -7.68 10.26 -10.70
C ALA A 25 -8.31 8.89 -10.99
N ILE A 26 -8.44 8.51 -12.26
CA ILE A 26 -8.96 7.19 -12.63
C ILE A 26 -8.05 6.08 -12.09
N PHE A 27 -6.75 6.30 -12.13
CA PHE A 27 -5.77 5.32 -11.66
C PHE A 27 -5.59 5.38 -10.16
N GLN A 28 -5.71 6.55 -9.55
CA GLN A 28 -5.67 6.70 -8.10
C GLN A 28 -6.82 5.97 -7.43
N ARG A 29 -7.99 5.90 -8.10
CA ARG A 29 -9.14 5.16 -7.58
C ARG A 29 -8.82 3.67 -7.41
N LYS A 30 -7.95 3.14 -8.25
CA LYS A 30 -7.53 1.74 -8.15
C LYS A 30 -6.87 1.46 -6.80
N GLU A 31 -5.99 2.35 -6.36
CA GLU A 31 -5.36 2.21 -5.05
C GLU A 31 -6.38 2.26 -3.92
N VAL A 32 -7.32 3.21 -4.01
CA VAL A 32 -8.38 3.35 -3.01
C VAL A 32 -9.21 2.06 -2.95
N ASP A 33 -9.57 1.51 -4.10
CA ASP A 33 -10.38 0.30 -4.16
C ASP A 33 -9.62 -0.91 -3.59
N ILE A 34 -8.33 -0.99 -3.84
CA ILE A 34 -7.50 -2.08 -3.32
C ILE A 34 -7.40 -1.98 -1.80
N LEU A 35 -7.12 -0.80 -1.27
CA LEU A 35 -7.02 -0.60 0.17
C LEU A 35 -8.37 -0.84 0.85
N GLU A 36 -9.46 -0.44 0.21
CA GLU A 36 -10.79 -0.70 0.70
C GLU A 36 -11.06 -2.21 0.76
N THR A 37 -10.67 -2.94 -0.29
CA THR A 37 -10.84 -4.38 -0.33
C THR A 37 -10.05 -5.06 0.80
N ILE A 38 -8.82 -4.60 1.03
CA ILE A 38 -8.00 -5.13 2.12
C ILE A 38 -8.67 -4.86 3.46
N SER A 39 -9.14 -3.63 3.66
CA SER A 39 -9.81 -3.25 4.91
C SER A 39 -11.04 -4.12 5.16
N ARG A 40 -11.81 -4.40 4.12
CA ARG A 40 -13.00 -5.25 4.23
C ARG A 40 -12.65 -6.71 4.49
N ALA A 41 -11.56 -7.20 3.91
CA ALA A 41 -11.11 -8.57 4.16
C ALA A 41 -10.81 -8.79 5.64
N PHE A 42 -10.40 -7.73 6.33
CA PHE A 42 -10.06 -7.78 7.76
C PHE A 42 -11.01 -6.91 8.58
N HIS A 43 -12.31 -6.95 8.24
CA HIS A 43 -13.28 -6.06 8.88
C HIS A 43 -13.42 -6.28 10.38
N ASN A 44 -13.02 -7.43 10.89
CA ASN A 44 -13.03 -7.71 12.32
C ASN A 44 -11.83 -7.12 13.05
N GLU A 45 -10.87 -6.58 12.30
CA GLU A 45 -9.68 -5.97 12.88
C GLU A 45 -9.77 -4.46 12.70
N LYS A 46 -9.39 -3.73 13.73
CA LYS A 46 -9.35 -2.28 13.61
C LYS A 46 -8.26 -1.87 12.63
N SER A 47 -8.61 -1.07 11.65
CA SER A 47 -7.65 -0.46 10.74
C SER A 47 -8.05 0.98 10.48
N ILE A 48 -7.06 1.81 10.17
CA ILE A 48 -7.27 3.24 9.97
C ILE A 48 -6.69 3.61 8.62
N ARG A 49 -7.54 4.14 7.75
CA ARG A 49 -7.12 4.65 6.44
C ARG A 49 -6.47 6.02 6.61
N GLU A 50 -5.42 6.26 5.84
CA GLU A 50 -4.69 7.53 5.82
C GLU A 50 -4.34 8.00 7.24
N TYR A 51 -3.73 7.11 7.98
CA TYR A 51 -3.35 7.40 9.36
C TYR A 51 -2.24 8.43 9.43
N SER A 52 -2.51 9.54 10.11
CA SER A 52 -1.55 10.64 10.23
C SER A 52 -0.57 10.38 11.35
N ILE A 53 0.72 10.59 11.06
CA ILE A 53 1.79 10.51 12.03
C ILE A 53 2.79 11.63 11.75
N GLY A 54 2.79 12.66 12.61
CA GLY A 54 3.53 13.87 12.34
C GLY A 54 3.04 14.51 11.05
N LYS A 55 3.95 14.81 10.14
CA LYS A 55 3.59 15.38 8.83
C LYS A 55 3.34 14.32 7.77
N TYR A 56 3.43 13.05 8.15
CA TYR A 56 3.28 11.94 7.21
C TYR A 56 1.96 11.24 7.38
N ARG A 57 1.61 10.40 6.41
CA ARG A 57 0.42 9.54 6.46
C ARG A 57 0.77 8.14 6.01
N ILE A 58 0.12 7.17 6.64
CA ILE A 58 0.21 5.77 6.27
C ILE A 58 -1.09 5.41 5.57
N ASP A 59 -1.02 4.71 4.43
CA ASP A 59 -2.20 4.40 3.64
C ASP A 59 -3.24 3.60 4.42
N LEU A 60 -2.79 2.57 5.15
CA LEU A 60 -3.65 1.75 5.99
C LEU A 60 -2.84 1.24 7.18
N TYR A 61 -3.32 1.49 8.38
CA TYR A 61 -2.60 1.13 9.59
C TYR A 61 -3.44 0.23 10.48
N PHE A 62 -2.86 -0.89 10.91
CA PHE A 62 -3.46 -1.79 11.90
C PHE A 62 -2.76 -1.58 13.24
N PRO A 63 -3.34 -0.79 14.14
CA PRO A 63 -2.64 -0.39 15.37
C PRO A 63 -2.27 -1.56 16.29
N LYS A 64 -3.17 -2.50 16.43
CA LYS A 64 -2.95 -3.65 17.33
C LYS A 64 -1.70 -4.43 16.92
N TYR A 65 -1.49 -4.56 15.62
CA TYR A 65 -0.38 -5.36 15.08
C TYR A 65 0.81 -4.52 14.70
N LYS A 66 0.72 -3.21 14.87
CA LYS A 66 1.76 -2.26 14.45
C LYS A 66 2.18 -2.54 13.02
N LEU A 67 1.19 -2.66 12.15
CA LEU A 67 1.41 -2.99 10.74
C LEU A 67 0.94 -1.85 9.86
N ALA A 68 1.88 -1.29 9.11
CA ALA A 68 1.63 -0.22 8.14
C ALA A 68 1.61 -0.84 6.74
N VAL A 69 0.47 -0.72 6.07
CA VAL A 69 0.28 -1.26 4.71
C VAL A 69 0.25 -0.09 3.75
N GLU A 70 1.09 -0.15 2.73
CA GLU A 70 1.24 0.96 1.80
C GLU A 70 1.27 0.51 0.36
N CYS A 71 0.65 1.32 -0.50
CA CYS A 71 0.83 1.24 -1.95
C CYS A 71 2.15 1.92 -2.29
N ASP A 72 2.99 1.21 -3.02
CA ASP A 72 4.29 1.73 -3.41
C ASP A 72 4.40 1.74 -4.92
N GLU A 73 4.64 2.92 -5.49
CA GLU A 73 4.87 3.06 -6.92
C GLU A 73 6.36 3.12 -7.20
N ASN A 74 6.79 2.42 -8.25
CA ASN A 74 8.22 2.22 -8.52
C ASN A 74 8.89 3.36 -9.29
N ASN A 75 8.45 4.60 -9.13
CA ASN A 75 8.98 5.71 -9.91
C ASN A 75 9.73 6.73 -9.08
N HIS A 76 10.58 6.28 -8.16
CA HIS A 76 11.30 7.20 -7.29
C HIS A 76 12.60 7.68 -7.95
N GLN A 77 12.78 9.01 -7.98
CA GLN A 77 14.05 9.63 -8.26
C GLN A 77 14.97 9.44 -7.04
N ASN A 78 16.28 9.68 -7.24
CA ASN A 78 17.23 9.49 -6.13
C ASN A 78 16.90 10.32 -4.90
N TYR A 79 16.51 11.60 -5.09
CA TYR A 79 16.16 12.44 -3.95
C TYR A 79 14.85 11.98 -3.29
N GLU A 80 13.95 11.41 -4.07
CA GLU A 80 12.70 10.87 -3.53
C GLU A 80 12.96 9.62 -2.70
N ILE A 81 13.95 8.83 -3.10
CA ILE A 81 14.35 7.65 -2.33
C ILE A 81 14.87 8.07 -0.96
N LEU A 82 15.68 9.12 -0.92
CA LEU A 82 16.20 9.64 0.36
C LEU A 82 15.06 10.17 1.24
N ASN A 83 14.15 10.95 0.65
CA ASN A 83 13.01 11.47 1.39
C ASN A 83 12.12 10.36 1.92
N GLU A 84 11.92 9.32 1.13
CA GLU A 84 11.13 8.15 1.55
C GLU A 84 11.83 7.42 2.70
N ARG A 85 13.15 7.32 2.66
CA ARG A 85 13.90 6.70 3.74
C ARG A 85 13.77 7.49 5.04
N LEU A 86 13.84 8.81 4.95
CA LEU A 86 13.69 9.67 6.13
C LEU A 86 12.28 9.55 6.71
N ARG A 87 11.27 9.50 5.85
CA ARG A 87 9.88 9.28 6.25
C ARG A 87 9.75 7.95 7.00
N GLU A 88 10.28 6.89 6.41
CA GLU A 88 10.20 5.56 7.01
C GLU A 88 10.89 5.51 8.37
N LEU A 89 12.07 6.11 8.48
CA LEU A 89 12.78 6.16 9.75
C LEU A 89 12.00 6.90 10.81
N TYR A 90 11.39 8.03 10.45
CA TYR A 90 10.57 8.79 11.39
C TYR A 90 9.40 7.96 11.89
N ILE A 91 8.67 7.34 10.97
CA ILE A 91 7.50 6.53 11.33
C ILE A 91 7.92 5.35 12.21
N GLN A 92 9.02 4.68 11.85
CA GLN A 92 9.54 3.57 12.64
C GLN A 92 9.89 4.01 14.06
N GLU A 93 10.48 5.17 14.20
CA GLU A 93 10.83 5.67 15.52
C GLU A 93 9.59 5.94 16.36
N GLN A 94 8.55 6.49 15.74
CA GLN A 94 7.34 6.86 16.46
C GLN A 94 6.45 5.66 16.77
N LEU A 95 6.31 4.74 15.84
CA LEU A 95 5.32 3.66 15.95
C LEU A 95 5.92 2.28 16.20
N LYS A 96 7.21 2.09 15.92
CA LYS A 96 7.84 0.77 16.01
C LYS A 96 7.08 -0.26 15.18
N CYS A 97 6.66 0.14 14.00
CA CYS A 97 5.80 -0.69 13.16
C CYS A 97 6.56 -1.44 12.09
N THR A 98 5.90 -2.43 11.52
CA THR A 98 6.39 -3.15 10.34
C THR A 98 5.70 -2.57 9.12
N PHE A 99 6.44 -2.37 8.03
CA PHE A 99 5.87 -1.93 6.77
C PHE A 99 5.65 -3.11 5.85
N LEU A 100 4.48 -3.13 5.22
CA LEU A 100 4.14 -4.07 4.16
C LEU A 100 3.73 -3.25 2.94
N ARG A 101 4.52 -3.35 1.89
CA ARG A 101 4.29 -2.58 0.67
C ARG A 101 3.89 -3.48 -0.47
N PHE A 102 3.03 -2.96 -1.33
CA PHE A 102 2.67 -3.65 -2.56
C PHE A 102 2.57 -2.63 -3.68
N ASN A 103 2.82 -3.09 -4.90
CA ASN A 103 2.78 -2.23 -6.08
C ASN A 103 1.67 -2.71 -7.02
N PRO A 104 0.53 -2.01 -7.05
CA PRO A 104 -0.58 -2.43 -7.91
C PRO A 104 -0.30 -2.26 -9.40
N ASP A 105 0.76 -1.54 -9.74
CA ASP A 105 1.16 -1.36 -11.15
C ASP A 105 2.08 -2.48 -11.64
N ASP A 106 2.53 -3.34 -10.76
CA ASP A 106 3.33 -4.51 -11.15
C ASP A 106 2.45 -5.43 -12.00
N PRO A 107 2.94 -5.88 -13.17
CA PRO A 107 2.16 -6.82 -14.00
C PRO A 107 1.80 -8.12 -13.29
N GLU A 108 2.59 -8.52 -12.32
CA GLU A 108 2.35 -9.74 -11.53
C GLU A 108 1.48 -9.49 -10.30
N PHE A 109 1.00 -8.27 -10.12
CA PHE A 109 0.25 -7.95 -8.91
C PHE A 109 -1.02 -8.78 -8.79
N ASN A 110 -1.24 -9.33 -7.58
CA ASN A 110 -2.44 -10.07 -7.24
C ASN A 110 -2.85 -9.62 -5.84
N ILE A 111 -4.09 -9.19 -5.68
CA ILE A 111 -4.58 -8.69 -4.40
C ILE A 111 -4.50 -9.74 -3.29
N GLY A 112 -4.53 -11.00 -3.63
CA GLY A 112 -4.37 -12.07 -2.66
C GLY A 112 -3.03 -12.06 -1.97
N GLU A 113 -2.00 -11.52 -2.60
CA GLU A 113 -0.67 -11.48 -2.02
C GLU A 113 -0.58 -10.59 -0.80
N PRO A 114 -0.95 -9.29 -0.87
CA PRO A 114 -0.95 -8.47 0.34
C PRO A 114 -1.90 -8.99 1.41
N ILE A 115 -3.06 -9.52 1.02
CA ILE A 115 -4.00 -10.10 1.98
C ILE A 115 -3.35 -11.27 2.72
N SER A 116 -2.68 -12.15 1.99
CA SER A 116 -1.99 -13.30 2.58
C SER A 116 -0.89 -12.87 3.54
N LYS A 117 -0.13 -11.85 3.17
CA LYS A 117 0.96 -11.35 4.00
C LYS A 117 0.45 -10.71 5.28
N ILE A 118 -0.65 -9.96 5.19
CA ILE A 118 -1.29 -9.37 6.37
C ILE A 118 -1.78 -10.47 7.29
N PHE A 119 -2.44 -11.48 6.72
CA PHE A 119 -2.95 -12.60 7.50
C PHE A 119 -1.81 -13.31 8.24
N SER A 120 -0.70 -13.56 7.55
CA SER A 120 0.47 -14.19 8.18
C SER A 120 1.02 -13.34 9.33
N HIS A 121 1.05 -12.03 9.14
CA HIS A 121 1.52 -11.13 10.19
C HIS A 121 0.62 -11.19 11.42
N ILE A 122 -0.69 -11.23 11.21
CA ILE A 122 -1.66 -11.33 12.29
C ILE A 122 -1.53 -12.66 13.03
N VAL A 123 -1.39 -13.74 12.29
CA VAL A 123 -1.21 -15.07 12.89
C VAL A 123 0.07 -15.11 13.73
N ASN A 124 1.16 -14.56 13.20
CA ASN A 124 2.43 -14.54 13.92
C ASN A 124 2.33 -13.70 15.20
N TYR A 125 1.60 -12.61 15.16
CA TYR A 125 1.38 -11.79 16.34
C TYR A 125 0.70 -12.61 17.45
N HIS A 126 -0.37 -13.30 17.10
CA HIS A 126 -1.12 -14.08 18.09
C HIS A 126 -0.32 -15.26 18.63
N SER A 127 0.54 -15.86 17.82
CA SER A 127 1.34 -16.98 18.27
C SER A 127 2.48 -16.58 19.21
N GLN A 128 2.80 -15.28 19.30
CA GLN A 128 3.82 -14.80 20.22
C GLN A 128 3.25 -14.36 21.57
N LEU A 129 1.95 -14.43 21.73
CA LEU A 129 1.29 -14.13 23.00
C LEU A 129 1.27 -15.39 23.90
#